data_84253fd7ce4be69674c8bbda67305201
#
_entry.id   84253fd7ce4be69674c8bbda67305201
#
_cell.length_a   1.000
_cell.length_b   1.000
_cell.length_c   1.000
_cell.angle_alpha   90.00
_cell.angle_beta   90.00
_cell.angle_gamma   90.00
#
_symmetry.space_group_name_H-M   'P 1'
#
loop_
_entity.id
_entity.type
_entity.pdbx_description
1 polymer ?
#
loop_
_entity_poly.entity_id
_entity_poly.type
_entity_poly.pdbx_seq_one_letter_code
_entity_poly.pdbx_strand_id
1 'polypeptide(L)'
;MDEFVRRSYMCEVRSEDGSSENERVIVGRPIVYESKTDMGWYDEVICRGALDETDLTDVSFLVNHMTGMIPMARSRKDNINSTMQLTVDVNGMAIRAGVDIVNNGTAREFCSAVDRGDICGMSFMFGIRKQRWDDLDSEHPTRYIEKISVVREVSGVTWPAYEDTDISLRDKESCDEARQAFENAKEEQSLSRKDTACMNRAKALVRMYRKGK
;
A
#
# COMPACT_ATOMS: atom_id res chain seq x y z
N MET A 1 -8.96 -6.43 14.72
CA MET A 1 -8.91 -6.94 13.32
C MET A 1 -8.08 -5.95 12.55
N ASP A 2 -7.07 -6.41 11.82
CA ASP A 2 -6.29 -5.51 10.97
C ASP A 2 -7.23 -4.98 9.88
N GLU A 3 -7.34 -3.66 9.80
CA GLU A 3 -8.11 -3.00 8.76
C GLU A 3 -7.28 -3.06 7.46
N PHE A 4 -7.86 -3.58 6.39
CA PHE A 4 -7.17 -3.74 5.12
C PHE A 4 -7.46 -2.58 4.20
N VAL A 5 -6.41 -1.99 3.67
CA VAL A 5 -6.47 -0.92 2.67
C VAL A 5 -5.98 -1.41 1.32
N ARG A 6 -6.44 -0.77 0.24
CA ARG A 6 -6.02 -1.04 -1.13
C ARG A 6 -5.34 0.19 -1.70
N ARG A 7 -4.26 -0.05 -2.46
CA ARG A 7 -3.53 1.01 -3.17
C ARG A 7 -3.19 0.57 -4.56
N SER A 8 -3.51 1.40 -5.53
CA SER A 8 -3.24 1.18 -6.95
C SER A 8 -2.25 2.21 -7.45
N TYR A 9 -1.28 1.77 -8.22
CA TYR A 9 -0.27 2.63 -8.82
C TYR A 9 -0.13 2.37 -10.30
N MET A 10 0.16 3.43 -11.07
CA MET A 10 0.73 3.27 -12.40
C MET A 10 2.12 2.65 -12.23
N CYS A 11 2.30 1.45 -12.73
CA CYS A 11 3.59 0.79 -12.75
C CYS A 11 3.74 -0.04 -14.02
N GLU A 12 4.96 -0.31 -14.39
CA GLU A 12 5.23 -1.19 -15.51
C GLU A 12 4.77 -2.62 -15.15
N VAL A 13 3.78 -3.11 -15.92
CA VAL A 13 3.34 -4.51 -15.92
C VAL A 13 3.71 -5.10 -17.27
N ARG A 14 4.43 -6.21 -17.25
CA ARG A 14 4.86 -6.90 -18.47
C ARG A 14 4.47 -8.35 -18.42
N SER A 15 4.15 -8.90 -19.62
CA SER A 15 4.01 -10.32 -19.86
C SER A 15 5.22 -10.80 -20.64
N GLU A 16 5.88 -11.84 -20.17
CA GLU A 16 7.05 -12.47 -20.79
C GLU A 16 6.74 -13.95 -21.11
N ASP A 17 7.52 -14.55 -21.99
CA ASP A 17 7.40 -15.99 -22.23
C ASP A 17 7.82 -16.77 -20.99
N GLY A 18 7.06 -17.83 -20.68
CA GLY A 18 7.33 -18.72 -19.56
C GLY A 18 8.35 -19.80 -19.87
N SER A 19 8.51 -20.75 -18.96
CA SER A 19 9.38 -21.91 -19.09
C SER A 19 8.83 -22.97 -20.06
N SER A 20 7.56 -22.87 -20.45
CA SER A 20 6.88 -23.74 -21.39
C SER A 20 5.89 -22.95 -22.25
N GLU A 21 5.44 -23.55 -23.37
CA GLU A 21 4.42 -22.96 -24.25
C GLU A 21 3.07 -22.72 -23.55
N ASN A 22 2.83 -23.35 -22.42
CA ASN A 22 1.60 -23.25 -21.63
C ASN A 22 1.66 -22.13 -20.57
N GLU A 23 2.84 -21.56 -20.37
CA GLU A 23 3.09 -20.59 -19.29
C GLU A 23 3.48 -19.24 -19.85
N ARG A 24 2.92 -18.18 -19.27
CA ARG A 24 3.44 -16.81 -19.40
C ARG A 24 3.88 -16.32 -18.01
N VAL A 25 4.78 -15.38 -18.00
CA VAL A 25 5.29 -14.80 -16.76
C VAL A 25 4.88 -13.32 -16.70
N ILE A 26 4.16 -12.97 -15.65
CA ILE A 26 3.84 -11.57 -15.36
C ILE A 26 4.88 -11.02 -14.42
N VAL A 27 5.44 -9.88 -14.78
CA VAL A 27 6.44 -9.14 -14.00
C VAL A 27 5.91 -7.73 -13.74
N GLY A 28 6.07 -7.26 -12.51
CA GLY A 28 5.68 -5.90 -12.15
C GLY A 28 6.12 -5.54 -10.72
N ARG A 29 5.92 -4.27 -10.34
CA ARG A 29 6.26 -3.74 -9.02
C ARG A 29 5.06 -3.08 -8.37
N PRO A 30 4.19 -3.83 -7.67
CA PRO A 30 2.99 -3.28 -7.05
C PRO A 30 3.27 -2.30 -5.90
N ILE A 31 4.42 -2.40 -5.21
CA ILE A 31 4.77 -1.51 -4.10
C ILE A 31 6.07 -0.78 -4.43
N VAL A 32 6.02 0.56 -4.41
CA VAL A 32 7.17 1.44 -4.64
C VAL A 32 7.39 2.30 -3.41
N TYR A 33 8.63 2.32 -2.89
CA TYR A 33 9.02 3.15 -1.76
C TYR A 33 9.27 4.59 -2.16
N GLU A 34 9.05 5.52 -1.23
CA GLU A 34 9.35 6.95 -1.34
C GLU A 34 8.67 7.63 -2.56
N SER A 35 7.69 6.98 -3.16
CA SER A 35 6.86 7.57 -4.20
C SER A 35 5.68 8.27 -3.56
N LYS A 36 5.55 9.56 -3.82
CA LYS A 36 4.44 10.38 -3.34
C LYS A 36 3.25 10.20 -4.28
N THR A 37 2.12 9.78 -3.74
CA THR A 37 0.89 9.52 -4.49
C THR A 37 -0.21 10.40 -3.95
N ASP A 38 -0.85 11.18 -4.82
CA ASP A 38 -2.02 11.98 -4.49
C ASP A 38 -3.24 11.05 -4.27
N MET A 39 -3.87 11.20 -3.13
CA MET A 39 -5.06 10.47 -2.71
C MET A 39 -6.30 11.38 -2.65
N GLY A 40 -6.25 12.53 -3.33
CA GLY A 40 -7.28 13.55 -3.41
C GLY A 40 -7.14 14.62 -2.32
N TRP A 41 -7.42 14.34 -1.06
CA TRP A 41 -7.32 15.31 0.03
C TRP A 41 -5.99 15.21 0.82
N TYR A 42 -5.14 14.24 0.53
CA TYR A 42 -3.84 14.01 1.15
C TYR A 42 -2.90 13.28 0.20
N ASP A 43 -1.60 13.41 0.43
CA ASP A 43 -0.58 12.59 -0.22
C ASP A 43 -0.25 11.37 0.64
N GLU A 44 0.07 10.23 0.00
CA GLU A 44 0.56 9.04 0.68
C GLU A 44 1.95 8.64 0.20
N VAL A 45 2.79 8.22 1.13
CA VAL A 45 4.14 7.72 0.88
C VAL A 45 4.34 6.42 1.63
N ILE A 46 4.78 5.37 0.95
CA ILE A 46 5.24 4.14 1.60
C ILE A 46 6.72 4.29 1.89
N CYS A 47 7.08 4.32 3.17
CA CYS A 47 8.46 4.53 3.60
C CYS A 47 9.33 3.33 3.25
N ARG A 48 10.61 3.61 2.95
CA ARG A 48 11.62 2.56 2.81
C ARG A 48 11.70 1.73 4.09
N GLY A 49 11.70 0.40 3.94
CA GLY A 49 11.67 -0.53 5.06
C GLY A 49 10.29 -0.77 5.67
N ALA A 50 9.23 -0.26 5.07
CA ALA A 50 7.85 -0.54 5.51
C ALA A 50 7.49 -2.04 5.44
N LEU A 51 8.18 -2.79 4.57
CA LEU A 51 7.97 -4.23 4.37
C LEU A 51 8.93 -5.13 5.18
N ASP A 52 9.88 -4.60 5.94
CA ASP A 52 10.93 -5.40 6.60
C ASP A 52 10.39 -6.49 7.55
N GLU A 53 9.24 -6.24 8.19
CA GLU A 53 8.59 -7.14 9.15
C GLU A 53 7.19 -7.57 8.70
N THR A 54 6.91 -7.44 7.41
CA THR A 54 5.59 -7.71 6.84
C THR A 54 5.36 -9.21 6.67
N ASP A 55 4.15 -9.66 7.03
CA ASP A 55 3.72 -11.02 6.70
C ASP A 55 3.45 -11.13 5.19
N LEU A 56 4.35 -11.82 4.49
CA LEU A 56 4.29 -12.17 3.07
C LEU A 56 4.14 -13.69 2.88
N THR A 57 3.64 -14.40 3.89
CA THR A 57 3.60 -15.88 3.87
C THR A 57 2.63 -16.44 2.85
N ASP A 58 1.58 -15.68 2.51
CA ASP A 58 0.55 -16.14 1.58
C ASP A 58 -0.08 -14.94 0.85
N VAL A 59 0.36 -14.72 -0.40
CA VAL A 59 -0.05 -13.59 -1.24
C VAL A 59 -0.65 -14.11 -2.54
N SER A 60 -1.89 -13.71 -2.85
CA SER A 60 -2.58 -14.09 -4.09
C SER A 60 -2.34 -13.07 -5.20
N PHE A 61 -2.30 -13.53 -6.46
CA PHE A 61 -2.32 -12.66 -7.64
C PHE A 61 -3.69 -12.71 -8.30
N LEU A 62 -4.36 -11.57 -8.35
CA LEU A 62 -5.74 -11.41 -8.80
C LEU A 62 -5.85 -10.41 -9.95
N VAL A 63 -7.08 -10.19 -10.43
CA VAL A 63 -7.45 -9.12 -11.36
C VAL A 63 -8.46 -8.21 -10.66
N ASN A 64 -8.22 -6.89 -10.68
CA ASN A 64 -9.14 -5.89 -10.15
C ASN A 64 -9.67 -6.20 -8.73
N HIS A 65 -8.82 -6.78 -7.86
CA HIS A 65 -9.19 -7.14 -6.48
C HIS A 65 -10.39 -8.11 -6.35
N MET A 66 -10.63 -8.93 -7.36
CA MET A 66 -11.74 -9.88 -7.33
C MET A 66 -11.41 -11.08 -6.44
N THR A 67 -11.57 -10.93 -5.13
CA THR A 67 -11.23 -11.94 -4.11
C THR A 67 -12.06 -13.23 -4.21
N GLY A 68 -13.18 -13.21 -4.91
CA GLY A 68 -14.01 -14.38 -5.18
C GLY A 68 -13.57 -15.23 -6.38
N MET A 69 -12.55 -14.78 -7.13
CA MET A 69 -12.02 -15.53 -8.27
C MET A 69 -10.94 -16.53 -7.85
N ILE A 70 -10.68 -17.50 -8.71
CA ILE A 70 -9.49 -18.36 -8.57
C ILE A 70 -8.24 -17.52 -8.86
N PRO A 71 -7.23 -17.47 -7.96
CA PRO A 71 -6.00 -16.73 -8.20
C PRO A 71 -5.30 -17.18 -9.47
N MET A 72 -4.76 -16.23 -10.24
CA MET A 72 -3.94 -16.55 -11.42
C MET A 72 -2.60 -17.18 -11.02
N ALA A 73 -2.04 -16.71 -9.91
CA ALA A 73 -0.83 -17.24 -9.29
C ALA A 73 -0.86 -16.96 -7.77
N ARG A 74 0.04 -17.60 -7.01
CA ARG A 74 0.10 -17.43 -5.57
C ARG A 74 1.51 -17.62 -5.05
N SER A 75 1.96 -16.73 -4.16
CA SER A 75 3.17 -16.90 -3.38
C SER A 75 2.83 -17.52 -2.04
N ARG A 76 3.54 -18.58 -1.67
CA ARG A 76 3.47 -19.19 -0.34
C ARG A 76 4.88 -19.40 0.15
N LYS A 77 5.22 -18.76 1.28
CA LYS A 77 6.49 -19.01 1.95
C LYS A 77 6.55 -20.51 2.29
N ASP A 78 7.66 -21.12 2.11
CA ASP A 78 7.90 -22.55 2.41
C ASP A 78 7.11 -23.54 1.55
N ASN A 79 6.47 -23.11 0.48
CA ASN A 79 5.78 -24.00 -0.45
C ASN A 79 6.50 -24.04 -1.81
N ILE A 80 7.06 -25.21 -2.15
CA ILE A 80 7.74 -25.46 -3.42
C ILE A 80 6.80 -25.29 -4.65
N ASN A 81 5.49 -25.33 -4.43
CA ASN A 81 4.48 -25.14 -5.47
C ASN A 81 4.01 -23.67 -5.60
N SER A 82 4.76 -22.72 -5.07
CA SER A 82 4.50 -21.30 -5.30
C SER A 82 4.64 -20.97 -6.78
N THR A 83 3.59 -20.39 -7.36
CA THR A 83 3.55 -19.95 -8.76
C THR A 83 3.90 -18.47 -8.91
N MET A 84 4.08 -17.76 -7.82
CA MET A 84 4.53 -16.37 -7.78
C MET A 84 5.70 -16.21 -6.80
N GLN A 85 6.70 -15.45 -7.21
CA GLN A 85 7.82 -15.02 -6.39
C GLN A 85 7.69 -13.54 -6.03
N LEU A 86 7.98 -13.21 -4.79
CA LEU A 86 8.03 -11.84 -4.27
C LEU A 86 9.48 -11.48 -3.98
N THR A 87 9.90 -10.31 -4.43
CA THR A 87 11.24 -9.77 -4.16
C THR A 87 11.08 -8.39 -3.53
N VAL A 88 11.50 -8.26 -2.26
CA VAL A 88 11.58 -6.96 -1.57
C VAL A 88 13.02 -6.45 -1.71
N ASP A 89 13.17 -5.24 -2.23
CA ASP A 89 14.46 -4.57 -2.44
C ASP A 89 14.41 -3.09 -1.99
N VAL A 90 15.46 -2.34 -2.29
CA VAL A 90 15.58 -0.91 -1.93
C VAL A 90 14.53 -0.01 -2.58
N ASN A 91 13.82 -0.49 -3.61
CA ASN A 91 12.82 0.26 -4.36
C ASN A 91 11.38 -0.14 -3.98
N GLY A 92 11.18 -1.23 -3.22
CA GLY A 92 9.86 -1.73 -2.82
C GLY A 92 9.70 -3.23 -3.03
N MET A 93 8.52 -3.69 -3.46
CA MET A 93 8.24 -5.11 -3.73
C MET A 93 7.93 -5.33 -5.20
N ALA A 94 8.69 -6.22 -5.84
CA ALA A 94 8.44 -6.72 -7.19
C ALA A 94 7.83 -8.12 -7.12
N ILE A 95 7.08 -8.48 -8.16
CA ILE A 95 6.54 -9.82 -8.37
C ILE A 95 7.06 -10.44 -9.67
N ARG A 96 7.16 -11.76 -9.68
CA ARG A 96 7.33 -12.59 -10.86
C ARG A 96 6.36 -13.78 -10.75
N ALA A 97 5.31 -13.80 -11.56
CA ALA A 97 4.21 -14.75 -11.46
C ALA A 97 4.10 -15.59 -12.74
N GLY A 98 4.31 -16.90 -12.62
CA GLY A 98 4.01 -17.87 -13.68
C GLY A 98 2.51 -18.13 -13.73
N VAL A 99 1.88 -17.92 -14.88
CA VAL A 99 0.45 -18.08 -15.08
C VAL A 99 0.17 -19.07 -16.22
N ASP A 100 -0.75 -20.01 -15.98
CA ASP A 100 -1.17 -21.02 -16.97
C ASP A 100 -2.16 -20.39 -17.95
N ILE A 101 -1.73 -20.17 -19.20
CA ILE A 101 -2.56 -19.57 -20.24
C ILE A 101 -3.40 -20.59 -21.02
N VAL A 102 -3.17 -21.88 -20.84
CA VAL A 102 -3.92 -22.93 -21.53
C VAL A 102 -5.15 -23.35 -20.73
N ASN A 103 -4.96 -23.67 -19.45
CA ASN A 103 -6.05 -24.19 -18.61
C ASN A 103 -6.75 -23.09 -17.80
N ASN A 104 -6.14 -21.90 -17.65
CA ASN A 104 -6.73 -20.76 -16.97
C ASN A 104 -7.12 -19.65 -17.98
N GLY A 105 -8.40 -19.58 -18.32
CA GLY A 105 -8.94 -18.58 -19.26
C GLY A 105 -8.69 -17.14 -18.80
N THR A 106 -8.83 -16.86 -17.50
CA THR A 106 -8.59 -15.53 -16.93
C THR A 106 -7.13 -15.12 -17.10
N ALA A 107 -6.18 -16.02 -16.87
CA ALA A 107 -4.77 -15.74 -17.05
C ALA A 107 -4.44 -15.43 -18.52
N ARG A 108 -5.03 -16.16 -19.47
CA ARG A 108 -4.87 -15.91 -20.91
C ARG A 108 -5.40 -14.53 -21.31
N GLU A 109 -6.61 -14.20 -20.87
CA GLU A 109 -7.25 -12.90 -21.14
C GLU A 109 -6.45 -11.76 -20.51
N PHE A 110 -5.96 -11.96 -19.30
CA PHE A 110 -5.11 -11.00 -18.59
C PHE A 110 -3.81 -10.74 -19.33
N CYS A 111 -3.07 -11.78 -19.74
CA CYS A 111 -1.83 -11.63 -20.52
C CYS A 111 -2.09 -10.87 -21.82
N SER A 112 -3.15 -11.21 -22.54
CA SER A 112 -3.54 -10.51 -23.75
C SER A 112 -3.83 -9.02 -23.50
N ALA A 113 -4.47 -8.69 -22.40
CA ALA A 113 -4.75 -7.29 -22.03
C ALA A 113 -3.47 -6.53 -21.63
N VAL A 114 -2.54 -7.17 -20.94
CA VAL A 114 -1.23 -6.60 -20.61
C VAL A 114 -0.42 -6.34 -21.89
N ASP A 115 -0.35 -7.32 -22.80
CA ASP A 115 0.39 -7.19 -24.07
C ASP A 115 -0.14 -6.06 -24.96
N ARG A 116 -1.44 -5.73 -24.88
CA ARG A 116 -2.05 -4.62 -25.60
C ARG A 116 -2.01 -3.29 -24.86
N GLY A 117 -1.59 -3.29 -23.58
CA GLY A 117 -1.61 -2.11 -22.72
C GLY A 117 -2.99 -1.74 -22.17
N ASP A 118 -3.99 -2.65 -22.25
CA ASP A 118 -5.32 -2.46 -21.66
C ASP A 118 -5.27 -2.58 -20.12
N ILE A 119 -4.24 -3.24 -19.59
CA ILE A 119 -3.87 -3.27 -18.17
C ILE A 119 -2.48 -2.69 -18.03
N CYS A 120 -2.35 -1.57 -17.32
CA CYS A 120 -1.13 -0.78 -17.22
C CYS A 120 -0.73 -0.44 -15.79
N GLY A 121 -1.45 -0.96 -14.79
CA GLY A 121 -1.17 -0.71 -13.39
C GLY A 121 -1.29 -1.94 -12.52
N MET A 122 -0.73 -1.81 -11.32
CA MET A 122 -0.88 -2.81 -10.27
C MET A 122 -1.44 -2.18 -9.01
N SER A 123 -2.09 -3.01 -8.24
CA SER A 123 -2.64 -2.67 -6.94
C SER A 123 -2.27 -3.74 -5.93
N PHE A 124 -2.40 -3.43 -4.65
CA PHE A 124 -2.20 -4.40 -3.57
C PHE A 124 -3.11 -4.10 -2.39
N MET A 125 -3.44 -5.15 -1.63
CA MET A 125 -4.22 -5.07 -0.39
C MET A 125 -3.31 -5.41 0.80
N PHE A 126 -3.28 -4.52 1.79
CA PHE A 126 -2.39 -4.64 2.92
C PHE A 126 -3.01 -4.11 4.21
N GLY A 127 -2.46 -4.55 5.35
CA GLY A 127 -2.77 -3.99 6.67
C GLY A 127 -1.69 -3.01 7.11
N ILE A 128 -2.08 -1.91 7.76
CA ILE A 128 -1.16 -0.89 8.28
C ILE A 128 -0.86 -1.23 9.74
N ARG A 129 0.45 -1.30 10.09
CA ARG A 129 0.92 -1.47 11.47
C ARG A 129 1.34 -0.15 12.09
N LYS A 130 2.00 0.71 11.31
CA LYS A 130 2.49 2.01 11.77
C LYS A 130 2.43 3.04 10.66
N GLN A 131 1.93 4.21 11.02
CA GLN A 131 1.83 5.35 10.14
C GLN A 131 2.09 6.65 10.92
N ARG A 132 2.41 7.71 10.21
CA ARG A 132 2.47 9.07 10.72
C ARG A 132 1.90 10.05 9.71
N TRP A 133 1.50 11.20 10.20
CA TRP A 133 1.02 12.29 9.37
C TRP A 133 1.91 13.52 9.60
N ASP A 134 2.26 14.17 8.49
CA ASP A 134 2.93 15.46 8.50
C ASP A 134 1.99 16.54 7.97
N ASP A 135 2.31 17.81 8.27
CA ASP A 135 1.57 18.98 7.82
C ASP A 135 0.08 18.95 8.24
N LEU A 136 -0.20 18.55 9.49
CA LEU A 136 -1.54 18.38 10.05
C LEU A 136 -2.41 19.64 9.99
N ASP A 137 -1.81 20.83 9.88
CA ASP A 137 -2.50 22.12 9.76
C ASP A 137 -2.72 22.54 8.28
N SER A 138 -2.24 21.73 7.30
CA SER A 138 -2.40 21.95 5.86
C SER A 138 -3.77 21.48 5.35
N GLU A 139 -4.25 22.08 4.26
CA GLU A 139 -5.39 21.56 3.49
C GLU A 139 -5.06 20.27 2.74
N HIS A 140 -3.77 19.98 2.51
CA HIS A 140 -3.29 18.79 1.84
C HIS A 140 -2.11 18.17 2.64
N PRO A 141 -2.41 17.39 3.70
CA PRO A 141 -1.41 16.76 4.55
C PRO A 141 -0.73 15.57 3.85
N THR A 142 0.36 15.07 4.42
CA THR A 142 1.04 13.87 3.92
C THR A 142 0.98 12.73 4.94
N ARG A 143 0.52 11.56 4.49
CA ARG A 143 0.50 10.29 5.23
C ARG A 143 1.73 9.48 4.89
N TYR A 144 2.46 9.03 5.86
CA TYR A 144 3.59 8.13 5.71
C TYR A 144 3.26 6.76 6.30
N ILE A 145 3.27 5.73 5.47
CA ILE A 145 3.13 4.33 5.89
C ILE A 145 4.52 3.83 6.27
N GLU A 146 4.80 3.75 7.57
CA GLU A 146 6.11 3.37 8.09
C GLU A 146 6.28 1.87 8.24
N LYS A 147 5.20 1.13 8.56
CA LYS A 147 5.20 -0.33 8.68
C LYS A 147 3.90 -0.93 8.17
N ILE A 148 4.02 -1.96 7.37
CA ILE A 148 2.94 -2.81 6.86
C ILE A 148 2.91 -4.09 7.70
N SER A 149 1.72 -4.50 8.16
CA SER A 149 1.56 -5.74 8.93
C SER A 149 1.55 -6.97 8.03
N VAL A 150 0.83 -6.90 6.93
CA VAL A 150 0.61 -8.03 6.00
C VAL A 150 0.26 -7.52 4.61
N VAL A 151 0.67 -8.24 3.57
CA VAL A 151 0.14 -8.11 2.21
C VAL A 151 -0.68 -9.36 1.90
N ARG A 152 -1.94 -9.22 1.52
CA ARG A 152 -2.86 -10.33 1.23
C ARG A 152 -2.96 -10.67 -0.24
N GLU A 153 -2.92 -9.66 -1.08
CA GLU A 153 -2.98 -9.86 -2.52
C GLU A 153 -2.31 -8.74 -3.28
N VAL A 154 -1.95 -9.04 -4.51
CA VAL A 154 -1.57 -8.08 -5.53
C VAL A 154 -2.48 -8.30 -6.74
N SER A 155 -2.82 -7.25 -7.44
CA SER A 155 -3.71 -7.30 -8.60
C SER A 155 -3.14 -6.51 -9.77
N GLY A 156 -3.31 -7.03 -10.98
CA GLY A 156 -3.29 -6.18 -12.15
C GLY A 156 -4.62 -5.44 -12.26
N VAL A 157 -4.59 -4.14 -12.53
CA VAL A 157 -5.78 -3.29 -12.54
C VAL A 157 -5.93 -2.56 -13.86
N THR A 158 -7.18 -2.47 -14.32
CA THR A 158 -7.55 -1.75 -15.54
C THR A 158 -7.39 -0.24 -15.36
N TRP A 159 -7.77 0.26 -14.19
CA TRP A 159 -7.68 1.66 -13.81
C TRP A 159 -6.86 1.75 -12.53
N PRO A 160 -5.55 2.06 -12.60
CA PRO A 160 -4.83 2.52 -11.42
C PRO A 160 -5.49 3.82 -10.95
N ALA A 161 -5.43 4.10 -9.65
CA ALA A 161 -6.03 5.31 -9.09
C ALA A 161 -5.48 6.55 -9.82
N TYR A 162 -6.33 7.19 -10.61
CA TYR A 162 -6.08 8.50 -11.20
C TYR A 162 -6.72 9.58 -10.33
N GLU A 163 -6.07 10.73 -10.31
CA GLU A 163 -6.41 11.91 -9.50
C GLU A 163 -7.87 12.41 -9.68
N ASP A 164 -8.58 12.04 -10.76
CA ASP A 164 -9.86 12.63 -11.15
C ASP A 164 -11.03 11.64 -11.28
N THR A 165 -10.91 10.39 -10.88
CA THR A 165 -12.02 9.44 -11.01
C THR A 165 -12.80 9.29 -9.71
N ASP A 166 -14.12 9.45 -9.79
CA ASP A 166 -15.09 9.19 -8.73
C ASP A 166 -14.68 8.04 -7.81
N ILE A 167 -14.52 8.36 -6.54
CA ILE A 167 -14.21 7.42 -5.46
C ILE A 167 -15.20 6.26 -5.54
N SER A 168 -14.76 5.11 -6.03
CA SER A 168 -15.60 3.93 -6.04
C SER A 168 -16.00 3.56 -4.60
N LEU A 169 -17.15 2.93 -4.41
CA LEU A 169 -17.65 2.53 -3.09
C LEU A 169 -16.62 1.71 -2.27
N ARG A 170 -15.66 1.07 -2.94
CA ARG A 170 -14.58 0.29 -2.30
C ARG A 170 -13.45 1.16 -1.73
N ASP A 171 -13.23 2.34 -2.30
CA ASP A 171 -12.23 3.30 -1.81
C ASP A 171 -12.77 4.14 -0.64
N LYS A 172 -14.10 4.14 -0.42
CA LYS A 172 -14.74 4.89 0.65
C LYS A 172 -14.30 4.41 2.05
N GLU A 173 -14.22 3.10 2.27
CA GLU A 173 -13.73 2.53 3.53
C GLU A 173 -12.27 2.94 3.80
N SER A 174 -11.43 2.90 2.78
CA SER A 174 -10.03 3.34 2.83
C SER A 174 -9.89 4.85 3.12
N CYS A 175 -10.81 5.65 2.58
CA CYS A 175 -10.88 7.09 2.82
C CYS A 175 -11.34 7.41 4.24
N ASP A 176 -12.34 6.69 4.75
CA ASP A 176 -12.86 6.86 6.10
C ASP A 176 -11.81 6.46 7.17
N GLU A 177 -11.06 5.37 6.91
CA GLU A 177 -9.92 4.96 7.75
C GLU A 177 -8.84 6.06 7.79
N ALA A 178 -8.45 6.58 6.63
CA ALA A 178 -7.44 7.63 6.54
C ALA A 178 -7.89 8.92 7.27
N ARG A 179 -9.16 9.30 7.16
CA ARG A 179 -9.73 10.45 7.88
C ARG A 179 -9.70 10.25 9.38
N GLN A 180 -10.10 9.08 9.87
CA GLN A 180 -10.06 8.78 11.29
C GLN A 180 -8.63 8.78 11.83
N ALA A 181 -7.68 8.20 11.10
CA ALA A 181 -6.27 8.22 11.47
C ALA A 181 -5.70 9.65 11.51
N PHE A 182 -6.11 10.51 10.59
CA PHE A 182 -5.73 11.92 10.56
C PHE A 182 -6.28 12.71 11.75
N GLU A 183 -7.57 12.54 12.08
CA GLU A 183 -8.18 13.18 13.24
C GLU A 183 -7.51 12.75 14.55
N ASN A 184 -7.22 11.46 14.71
CA ASN A 184 -6.48 10.94 15.85
C ASN A 184 -5.09 11.60 15.97
N ALA A 185 -4.36 11.76 14.87
CA ALA A 185 -3.06 12.42 14.86
C ALA A 185 -3.15 13.91 15.26
N LYS A 186 -4.21 14.62 14.82
CA LYS A 186 -4.49 16.00 15.26
C LYS A 186 -4.77 16.10 16.75
N GLU A 187 -5.57 15.21 17.29
CA GLU A 187 -5.86 15.15 18.72
C GLU A 187 -4.60 14.92 19.55
N GLU A 188 -3.77 13.95 19.16
CA GLU A 188 -2.48 13.67 19.83
C GLU A 188 -1.56 14.90 19.79
N GLN A 189 -1.46 15.57 18.64
CA GLN A 189 -0.66 16.80 18.52
C GLN A 189 -1.19 17.90 19.45
N SER A 190 -2.52 18.08 19.54
CA SER A 190 -3.15 19.10 20.38
C SER A 190 -2.89 18.85 21.87
N LEU A 191 -2.96 17.59 22.31
CA LEU A 191 -2.65 17.17 23.68
C LEU A 191 -1.17 17.42 24.01
N SER A 192 -0.27 17.02 23.13
CA SER A 192 1.18 17.26 23.31
C SER A 192 1.53 18.75 23.40
N ARG A 193 0.88 19.60 22.59
CA ARG A 193 1.04 21.08 22.69
C ARG A 193 0.55 21.63 24.03
N LYS A 194 -0.58 21.13 24.56
CA LYS A 194 -1.12 21.54 25.88
C LYS A 194 -0.18 21.12 27.02
N ASP A 195 0.33 19.92 27.00
CA ASP A 195 1.27 19.40 28.00
C ASP A 195 2.58 20.18 27.99
N THR A 196 3.11 20.47 26.80
CA THR A 196 4.31 21.32 26.65
C THR A 196 4.09 22.72 27.19
N ALA A 197 2.93 23.34 26.92
CA ALA A 197 2.58 24.64 27.43
C ALA A 197 2.44 24.63 28.96
N CYS A 198 1.84 23.61 29.55
CA CYS A 198 1.71 23.40 30.99
C CYS A 198 3.09 23.26 31.65
N MET A 199 3.97 22.42 31.09
CA MET A 199 5.35 22.27 31.57
C MET A 199 6.16 23.56 31.50
N ASN A 200 6.02 24.34 30.42
CA ASN A 200 6.72 25.62 30.29
C ASN A 200 6.23 26.67 31.30
N ARG A 201 4.92 26.69 31.58
CA ARG A 201 4.35 27.53 32.67
C ARG A 201 4.92 27.14 34.04
N ALA A 202 4.96 25.82 34.34
CA ALA A 202 5.54 25.32 35.60
C ALA A 202 7.01 25.69 35.74
N LYS A 203 7.81 25.52 34.68
CA LYS A 203 9.22 25.91 34.65
C LYS A 203 9.43 27.42 34.86
N ALA A 204 8.55 28.26 34.25
CA ALA A 204 8.60 29.72 34.43
C ALA A 204 8.31 30.13 35.88
N LEU A 205 7.28 29.55 36.52
CA LEU A 205 6.96 29.77 37.92
C LEU A 205 8.11 29.43 38.86
N VAL A 206 8.75 28.26 38.65
CA VAL A 206 9.91 27.85 39.44
C VAL A 206 11.09 28.79 39.27
N ARG A 207 11.36 29.32 38.06
CA ARG A 207 12.41 30.33 37.81
C ARG A 207 12.11 31.68 38.52
N MET A 208 10.85 32.10 38.52
CA MET A 208 10.45 33.32 39.23
C MET A 208 10.65 33.18 40.75
N TYR A 209 10.29 32.04 41.32
CA TYR A 209 10.47 31.74 42.75
C TYR A 209 11.96 31.72 43.17
N ARG A 210 12.85 31.22 42.27
CA ARG A 210 14.30 31.19 42.54
C ARG A 210 15.01 32.54 42.41
N LYS A 211 14.44 33.49 41.65
CA LYS A 211 15.01 34.83 41.47
C LYS A 211 14.54 35.84 42.54
N GLY A 212 13.51 35.48 43.29
CA GLY A 212 12.95 36.34 44.37
C GLY A 212 13.49 36.02 45.77
N LYS A 213 14.53 35.17 45.85
CA LYS A 213 15.35 34.94 47.03
C LYS A 213 16.78 35.44 46.75
#